data_83f27d9c3f1bf2f94b1f5c2d251d76ca
#
_entry.id   83f27d9c3f1bf2f94b1f5c2d251d76ca
#
_cell.length_a   1.000
_cell.length_b   1.000
_cell.length_c   1.000
_cell.angle_alpha   90.00
_cell.angle_beta   90.00
_cell.angle_gamma   90.00
#
_symmetry.space_group_name_H-M   'P 1'
#
loop_
_entity.id
_entity.type
_entity.pdbx_description
1 polymer ?
#
loop_
_entity_poly.entity_id
_entity_poly.type
_entity_poly.pdbx_seq_one_letter_code
_entity_poly.pdbx_strand_id
1 'polypeptide(L)'
;RIDGIHFFSVTLTGYKLPAEASVRPARYATLRGPFSRIVDERGTTYMRGIPQPLTPELATLLSRPPFASLFMFSEAPQWLNREDPRWTAVFPEQVPCTWKGDYALLAGPFLEAHDDDHHVFRRGEPVEICSKTLKVLEAEGYAPHFAILNRASQPVGGDAVNCAPTGGCC
;
A
#
# COMPACT_ATOMS: atom_id res chain seq x y z
N ARG A 1 -20.77 -8.22 -18.48
CA ARG A 1 -20.92 -7.27 -19.60
C ARG A 1 -22.34 -7.41 -20.12
N ILE A 2 -23.13 -6.36 -20.04
CA ILE A 2 -24.49 -6.30 -20.58
C ILE A 2 -24.51 -5.14 -21.58
N ASP A 3 -24.89 -5.38 -22.82
CA ASP A 3 -25.02 -4.37 -23.89
C ASP A 3 -23.81 -3.43 -24.09
N GLY A 4 -22.61 -3.97 -23.93
CA GLY A 4 -21.38 -3.18 -24.09
C GLY A 4 -21.01 -2.33 -22.87
N ILE A 5 -21.84 -2.29 -21.81
CA ILE A 5 -21.58 -1.55 -20.57
C ILE A 5 -20.69 -2.38 -19.65
N HIS A 6 -19.64 -1.77 -19.15
CA HIS A 6 -18.76 -2.35 -18.13
C HIS A 6 -19.23 -1.91 -16.76
N PHE A 7 -19.47 -2.88 -15.88
CA PHE A 7 -19.78 -2.65 -14.49
C PHE A 7 -18.55 -2.92 -13.64
N PHE A 8 -18.24 -1.98 -12.76
CA PHE A 8 -17.22 -2.16 -11.73
C PHE A 8 -17.93 -2.34 -10.39
N SER A 9 -17.54 -3.36 -9.64
CA SER A 9 -17.98 -3.51 -8.26
C SER A 9 -17.00 -2.74 -7.37
N VAL A 10 -17.53 -1.81 -6.58
CA VAL A 10 -16.75 -1.08 -5.58
C VAL A 10 -17.24 -1.52 -4.21
N THR A 11 -16.34 -2.07 -3.42
CA THR A 11 -16.61 -2.39 -2.01
C THR A 11 -16.05 -1.28 -1.15
N LEU A 12 -16.92 -0.60 -0.40
CA LEU A 12 -16.52 0.40 0.60
C LEU A 12 -16.48 -0.27 1.96
N THR A 13 -15.31 -0.26 2.60
CA THR A 13 -15.14 -0.75 3.96
C THR A 13 -14.94 0.43 4.90
N GLY A 14 -15.83 0.60 5.85
CA GLY A 14 -15.75 1.64 6.88
C GLY A 14 -15.51 1.02 8.25
N TYR A 15 -14.69 1.66 9.07
CA TYR A 15 -14.43 1.25 10.45
C TYR A 15 -15.02 2.30 11.40
N LYS A 16 -16.00 1.88 12.23
CA LYS A 16 -16.53 2.72 13.29
C LYS A 16 -15.62 2.60 14.52
N LEU A 17 -15.07 3.72 14.97
CA LEU A 17 -14.33 3.75 16.23
C LEU A 17 -15.32 3.55 17.40
N PRO A 18 -14.96 2.75 18.43
CA PRO A 18 -15.77 2.66 19.63
C PRO A 18 -15.79 4.00 20.35
N ALA A 19 -16.90 4.28 21.00
CA ALA A 19 -17.08 5.52 21.78
C ALA A 19 -16.17 5.59 23.01
N GLU A 20 -15.71 4.43 23.50
CA GLU A 20 -14.84 4.32 24.67
C GLU A 20 -13.68 3.39 24.37
N ALA A 21 -12.45 3.90 24.41
CA ALA A 21 -11.24 3.09 24.43
C ALA A 21 -10.78 2.92 25.88
N SER A 22 -11.10 1.78 26.47
CA SER A 22 -10.72 1.47 27.86
C SER A 22 -9.24 1.08 28.05
N VAL A 23 -8.49 1.01 26.96
CA VAL A 23 -7.06 0.71 26.97
C VAL A 23 -6.27 2.00 26.79
N ARG A 24 -5.25 2.20 27.62
CA ARG A 24 -4.33 3.33 27.46
C ARG A 24 -3.73 3.26 26.05
N PRO A 25 -4.00 4.23 25.16
CA PRO A 25 -3.54 4.13 23.79
C PRO A 25 -2.01 4.25 23.76
N ALA A 26 -1.39 3.47 22.89
CA ALA A 26 0.03 3.62 22.60
C ALA A 26 0.34 5.05 22.20
N ARG A 27 1.52 5.55 22.58
CA ARG A 27 1.92 6.92 22.27
C ARG A 27 2.57 7.07 20.91
N TYR A 28 3.11 5.98 20.36
CA TYR A 28 3.86 5.99 19.11
C TYR A 28 3.46 4.79 18.25
N ALA A 29 3.45 5.02 16.94
CA ALA A 29 3.41 3.96 15.93
C ALA A 29 4.65 4.05 15.05
N THR A 30 5.26 2.90 14.77
CA THR A 30 6.37 2.78 13.84
C THR A 30 5.93 1.86 12.71
N LEU A 31 5.95 2.35 11.48
CA LEU A 31 5.66 1.54 10.30
C LEU A 31 6.74 0.45 10.17
N ARG A 32 6.32 -0.82 10.15
CA ARG A 32 7.22 -1.98 10.01
C ARG A 32 7.50 -2.32 8.55
N GLY A 33 6.56 -2.05 7.69
CA GLY A 33 6.50 -2.44 6.30
C GLY A 33 5.19 -3.18 5.98
N PRO A 34 5.07 -3.77 4.78
CA PRO A 34 6.11 -3.91 3.76
C PRO A 34 6.43 -2.61 3.02
N PHE A 35 5.55 -1.62 3.07
CA PHE A 35 5.74 -0.33 2.42
C PHE A 35 6.94 0.41 3.00
N SER A 36 7.73 1.08 2.15
CA SER A 36 8.79 2.00 2.60
C SER A 36 8.20 3.29 3.18
N ARG A 37 7.04 3.69 2.66
CA ARG A 37 6.28 4.88 3.09
C ARG A 37 4.80 4.70 2.78
N ILE A 38 3.94 5.26 3.63
CA ILE A 38 2.51 5.42 3.38
C ILE A 38 2.05 6.81 3.78
N VAL A 39 0.95 7.28 3.17
CA VAL A 39 0.24 8.50 3.53
C VAL A 39 -1.20 8.15 3.85
N ASP A 40 -1.68 8.53 5.02
CA ASP A 40 -3.04 8.25 5.45
C ASP A 40 -4.07 9.28 4.91
N GLU A 41 -5.35 9.06 5.21
CA GLU A 41 -6.47 9.93 4.81
C GLU A 41 -6.37 11.38 5.32
N ARG A 42 -5.52 11.65 6.30
CA ARG A 42 -5.30 12.99 6.88
C ARG A 42 -4.05 13.64 6.29
N GLY A 43 -3.35 12.97 5.38
CA GLY A 43 -2.09 13.41 4.82
C GLY A 43 -0.89 13.16 5.73
N THR A 44 -1.06 12.39 6.81
CA THR A 44 0.06 12.02 7.68
C THR A 44 0.95 11.00 6.98
N THR A 45 2.24 11.30 6.94
CA THR A 45 3.24 10.42 6.32
C THR A 45 3.89 9.55 7.37
N TYR A 46 3.91 8.24 7.12
CA TYR A 46 4.62 7.25 7.92
C TYR A 46 5.77 6.66 7.08
N MET A 47 6.98 6.88 7.56
CA MET A 47 8.18 6.27 6.98
C MET A 47 8.50 4.98 7.74
N ARG A 48 8.88 3.91 7.01
CA ARG A 48 9.25 2.66 7.65
C ARG A 48 10.43 2.86 8.62
N GLY A 49 10.28 2.32 9.81
CA GLY A 49 11.29 2.38 10.87
C GLY A 49 11.30 3.68 11.69
N ILE A 50 10.51 4.68 11.31
CA ILE A 50 10.49 5.97 12.01
C ILE A 50 9.24 6.07 12.90
N PRO A 51 9.40 6.24 14.23
CA PRO A 51 8.27 6.39 15.14
C PRO A 51 7.55 7.72 14.93
N GLN A 52 6.23 7.66 14.88
CA GLN A 52 5.34 8.82 14.81
C GLN A 52 4.52 8.90 16.10
N PRO A 53 4.38 10.10 16.71
CA PRO A 53 3.51 10.28 17.85
C PRO A 53 2.03 10.13 17.42
N LEU A 54 1.23 9.55 18.30
CA LEU A 54 -0.18 9.29 18.05
C LEU A 54 -1.08 10.09 18.98
N THR A 55 -2.19 10.57 18.44
CA THR A 55 -3.35 10.91 19.27
C THR A 55 -4.09 9.63 19.70
N PRO A 56 -4.89 9.66 20.77
CA PRO A 56 -5.66 8.50 21.21
C PRO A 56 -6.56 7.92 20.11
N GLU A 57 -7.19 8.78 19.31
CA GLU A 57 -8.06 8.38 18.21
C GLU A 57 -7.27 7.65 17.12
N LEU A 58 -6.10 8.20 16.76
CA LEU A 58 -5.24 7.62 15.74
C LEU A 58 -4.65 6.30 16.21
N ALA A 59 -4.24 6.20 17.49
CA ALA A 59 -3.79 4.95 18.08
C ALA A 59 -4.88 3.87 18.01
N THR A 60 -6.12 4.22 18.30
CA THR A 60 -7.26 3.31 18.22
C THR A 60 -7.54 2.87 16.78
N LEU A 61 -7.42 3.76 15.81
CA LEU A 61 -7.59 3.45 14.39
C LEU A 61 -6.50 2.50 13.89
N LEU A 62 -5.24 2.88 14.07
CA LEU A 62 -4.10 2.14 13.52
C LEU A 62 -3.88 0.77 14.20
N SER A 63 -4.36 0.58 15.44
CA SER A 63 -4.28 -0.71 16.14
C SER A 63 -5.29 -1.77 15.65
N ARG A 64 -6.08 -1.46 14.63
CA ARG A 64 -7.11 -2.34 14.07
C ARG A 64 -6.79 -2.77 12.64
N PRO A 65 -7.39 -3.87 12.17
CA PRO A 65 -7.38 -4.18 10.76
C PRO A 65 -7.94 -3.02 9.93
N PRO A 66 -7.38 -2.74 8.77
CA PRO A 66 -6.26 -3.42 8.13
C PRO A 66 -4.87 -2.88 8.50
N PHE A 67 -4.75 -1.95 9.44
CA PHE A 67 -3.51 -1.25 9.76
C PHE A 67 -2.61 -1.99 10.76
N ALA A 68 -3.20 -2.74 11.68
CA ALA A 68 -2.49 -3.29 12.85
C ALA A 68 -1.25 -4.11 12.49
N SER A 69 -1.29 -4.86 11.39
CA SER A 69 -0.16 -5.68 10.92
C SER A 69 1.01 -4.87 10.38
N LEU A 70 0.76 -3.62 9.99
CA LEU A 70 1.76 -2.75 9.37
C LEU A 70 2.57 -1.96 10.39
N PHE A 71 2.04 -1.81 11.62
CA PHE A 71 2.62 -0.97 12.63
C PHE A 71 3.08 -1.74 13.87
N MET A 72 4.10 -1.22 14.50
CA MET A 72 4.48 -1.52 15.87
C MET A 72 4.04 -0.36 16.75
N PHE A 73 3.44 -0.68 17.91
CA PHE A 73 2.93 0.30 18.87
C PHE A 73 3.79 0.28 20.14
N SER A 74 4.07 1.46 20.69
CA SER A 74 4.93 1.60 21.87
C SER A 74 4.58 2.83 22.72
N GLU A 75 4.95 2.80 24.00
CA GLU A 75 4.82 3.93 24.93
C GLU A 75 5.93 4.98 24.73
N ALA A 76 7.08 4.58 24.20
CA ALA A 76 8.23 5.43 23.91
C ALA A 76 8.61 5.27 22.43
N PRO A 77 9.24 6.30 21.80
CA PRO A 77 9.65 6.21 20.41
C PRO A 77 10.63 5.06 20.20
N GLN A 78 10.31 4.16 19.28
CA GLN A 78 11.16 3.04 18.90
C GLN A 78 11.43 3.07 17.41
N TRP A 79 12.69 3.29 17.05
CA TRP A 79 13.17 3.20 15.67
C TRP A 79 13.41 1.74 15.30
N LEU A 80 13.07 1.38 14.07
CA LEU A 80 13.43 0.10 13.50
C LEU A 80 14.47 0.33 12.40
N ASN A 81 15.38 -0.61 12.27
CA ASN A 81 16.30 -0.70 11.15
C ASN A 81 16.14 -2.05 10.44
N ARG A 82 16.88 -2.28 9.35
CA ARG A 82 16.77 -3.51 8.55
C ARG A 82 17.19 -4.78 9.31
N GLU A 83 17.94 -4.65 10.39
CA GLU A 83 18.44 -5.76 11.21
C GLU A 83 17.42 -6.14 12.29
N ASP A 84 16.43 -5.29 12.55
CA ASP A 84 15.39 -5.58 13.52
C ASP A 84 14.44 -6.66 12.98
N PRO A 85 14.21 -7.77 13.74
CA PRO A 85 13.35 -8.85 13.28
C PRO A 85 11.88 -8.42 13.06
N ARG A 86 11.49 -7.28 13.58
CA ARG A 86 10.16 -6.69 13.37
C ARG A 86 10.06 -5.90 12.07
N TRP A 87 11.19 -5.63 11.41
CA TRP A 87 11.21 -4.98 10.10
C TRP A 87 10.63 -5.92 9.05
N THR A 88 9.62 -5.47 8.34
CA THR A 88 9.00 -6.22 7.25
C THR A 88 9.34 -5.56 5.94
N ALA A 89 9.90 -6.31 5.01
CA ALA A 89 10.14 -5.88 3.65
C ALA A 89 9.95 -7.06 2.71
N VAL A 90 9.45 -6.80 1.54
CA VAL A 90 9.36 -7.78 0.46
C VAL A 90 10.39 -7.38 -0.59
N PHE A 91 11.44 -8.17 -0.70
CA PHE A 91 12.43 -8.00 -1.76
C PHE A 91 12.05 -8.91 -2.92
N PRO A 92 11.97 -8.38 -4.15
CA PRO A 92 11.71 -9.22 -5.28
C PRO A 92 12.85 -10.22 -5.46
N GLU A 93 12.50 -11.47 -5.70
CA GLU A 93 13.44 -12.42 -6.25
C GLU A 93 14.05 -11.82 -7.54
N GLN A 94 15.18 -12.37 -8.02
CA GLN A 94 15.78 -11.97 -9.30
C GLN A 94 14.84 -12.35 -10.47
N VAL A 95 13.78 -11.61 -10.63
CA VAL A 95 12.81 -11.76 -11.72
C VAL A 95 13.15 -10.70 -12.77
N PRO A 96 13.25 -11.06 -14.04
CA PRO A 96 13.43 -10.07 -15.09
C PRO A 96 12.27 -9.10 -15.10
N CYS A 97 12.54 -7.80 -15.22
CA CYS A 97 11.52 -6.80 -15.42
C CYS A 97 11.02 -6.90 -16.87
N THR A 98 9.81 -7.42 -17.05
CA THR A 98 9.13 -7.50 -18.34
C THR A 98 7.74 -6.87 -18.23
N TRP A 99 7.40 -6.02 -19.20
CA TRP A 99 6.11 -5.35 -19.28
C TRP A 99 5.13 -6.22 -20.07
N LYS A 100 4.02 -6.57 -19.43
CA LYS A 100 2.97 -7.42 -20.01
C LYS A 100 1.61 -6.74 -20.09
N GLY A 101 1.54 -5.46 -19.72
CA GLY A 101 0.30 -4.71 -19.63
C GLY A 101 -0.51 -5.03 -18.40
N ASP A 102 0.16 -5.42 -17.32
CA ASP A 102 -0.43 -5.55 -15.99
C ASP A 102 -0.45 -4.17 -15.32
N TYR A 103 -1.50 -3.90 -14.55
CA TYR A 103 -1.66 -2.66 -13.81
C TYR A 103 -1.96 -2.99 -12.35
N ALA A 104 -1.43 -2.18 -11.45
CA ALA A 104 -1.76 -2.22 -10.04
C ALA A 104 -2.58 -0.99 -9.65
N LEU A 105 -3.61 -1.21 -8.87
CA LEU A 105 -4.44 -0.17 -8.28
C LEU A 105 -4.32 -0.28 -6.77
N LEU A 106 -3.86 0.78 -6.12
CA LEU A 106 -3.88 0.86 -4.66
C LEU A 106 -5.34 0.97 -4.20
N ALA A 107 -5.85 -0.12 -3.63
CA ALA A 107 -7.20 -0.23 -3.07
C ALA A 107 -7.21 -0.08 -1.55
N GLY A 108 -6.03 -0.16 -0.93
CA GLY A 108 -5.86 -0.13 0.52
C GLY A 108 -6.23 1.20 1.15
N PRO A 109 -6.18 1.29 2.48
CA PRO A 109 -6.72 2.42 3.23
C PRO A 109 -5.82 3.66 3.21
N PHE A 110 -4.84 3.71 2.33
CA PHE A 110 -3.90 4.81 2.21
C PHE A 110 -4.24 5.70 1.02
N LEU A 111 -3.90 6.98 1.09
CA LEU A 111 -3.94 7.88 -0.07
C LEU A 111 -2.78 7.58 -1.01
N GLU A 112 -1.62 7.27 -0.45
CA GLU A 112 -0.40 7.00 -1.19
C GLU A 112 0.42 5.93 -0.48
N ALA A 113 1.07 5.07 -1.24
CA ALA A 113 1.99 4.06 -0.74
C ALA A 113 3.20 3.93 -1.66
N HIS A 114 4.36 3.65 -1.07
CA HIS A 114 5.61 3.44 -1.78
C HIS A 114 6.15 2.05 -1.47
N ASP A 115 6.68 1.38 -2.46
CA ASP A 115 7.44 0.15 -2.28
C ASP A 115 8.95 0.41 -2.09
N ASP A 116 9.75 -0.64 -2.03
CA ASP A 116 11.21 -0.53 -1.94
C ASP A 116 11.87 -0.28 -3.31
N ASP A 117 11.15 -0.46 -4.40
CA ASP A 117 11.61 -0.21 -5.79
C ASP A 117 11.27 1.21 -6.29
N HIS A 118 10.91 2.11 -5.37
CA HIS A 118 10.58 3.52 -5.63
C HIS A 118 9.29 3.78 -6.41
N HIS A 119 8.41 2.80 -6.57
CA HIS A 119 7.10 3.04 -7.14
C HIS A 119 6.22 3.83 -6.16
N VAL A 120 5.47 4.76 -6.74
CA VAL A 120 4.48 5.56 -6.02
C VAL A 120 3.10 5.16 -6.50
N PHE A 121 2.33 4.60 -5.61
CA PHE A 121 0.94 4.21 -5.88
C PHE A 121 0.01 5.19 -5.18
N ARG A 122 -0.84 5.85 -5.95
CA ARG A 122 -1.92 6.68 -5.42
C ARG A 122 -3.23 5.93 -5.49
N ARG A 123 -4.03 6.07 -4.46
CA ARG A 123 -5.32 5.37 -4.41
C ARG A 123 -6.23 5.80 -5.54
N GLY A 124 -6.78 4.81 -6.26
CA GLY A 124 -7.66 5.03 -7.40
C GLY A 124 -6.96 5.30 -8.72
N GLU A 125 -5.63 5.43 -8.73
CA GLU A 125 -4.85 5.62 -9.95
C GLU A 125 -4.20 4.29 -10.36
N PRO A 126 -4.56 3.72 -11.52
CA PRO A 126 -3.90 2.51 -12.02
C PRO A 126 -2.48 2.85 -12.50
N VAL A 127 -1.51 2.07 -12.07
CA VAL A 127 -0.11 2.18 -12.46
C VAL A 127 0.28 0.94 -13.23
N GLU A 128 0.84 1.09 -14.43
CA GLU A 128 1.42 -0.04 -15.17
C GLU A 128 2.64 -0.57 -14.42
N ILE A 129 2.71 -1.88 -14.26
CA ILE A 129 3.74 -2.55 -13.49
C ILE A 129 4.43 -3.63 -14.32
N CYS A 130 5.72 -3.85 -14.05
CA CYS A 130 6.44 -4.95 -14.64
C CYS A 130 6.24 -6.26 -13.85
N SER A 131 6.65 -7.38 -14.44
CA SER A 131 6.52 -8.71 -13.83
C SER A 131 7.22 -8.85 -12.47
N LYS A 132 8.30 -8.10 -12.26
CA LYS A 132 9.00 -8.05 -10.98
C LYS A 132 8.13 -7.37 -9.91
N THR A 133 7.61 -6.19 -10.21
CA THR A 133 6.71 -5.46 -9.31
C THR A 133 5.43 -6.25 -9.03
N LEU A 134 4.86 -6.90 -10.06
CA LEU A 134 3.70 -7.77 -9.89
C LEU A 134 3.93 -8.82 -8.79
N LYS A 135 5.05 -9.54 -8.84
CA LYS A 135 5.38 -10.54 -7.81
C LYS A 135 5.53 -9.97 -6.42
N VAL A 136 6.11 -8.75 -6.31
CA VAL A 136 6.21 -8.05 -5.02
C VAL A 136 4.84 -7.73 -4.47
N LEU A 137 3.95 -7.19 -5.30
CA LEU A 137 2.60 -6.80 -4.88
C LEU A 137 1.68 -7.98 -4.58
N GLU A 138 1.96 -9.15 -5.13
CA GLU A 138 1.26 -10.40 -4.80
C GLU A 138 1.72 -11.03 -3.47
N ALA A 139 2.82 -10.56 -2.89
CA ALA A 139 3.31 -11.06 -1.61
C ALA A 139 2.33 -10.71 -0.48
N GLU A 140 2.28 -11.57 0.54
CA GLU A 140 1.30 -11.51 1.65
C GLU A 140 1.12 -10.11 2.25
N GLY A 141 2.21 -9.38 2.46
CA GLY A 141 2.18 -8.05 3.08
C GLY A 141 1.59 -6.94 2.19
N TYR A 142 1.65 -7.09 0.86
CA TYR A 142 1.14 -6.11 -0.11
C TYR A 142 -0.24 -6.50 -0.67
N ALA A 143 -0.45 -7.80 -0.92
CA ALA A 143 -1.64 -8.30 -1.61
C ALA A 143 -2.99 -7.75 -1.08
N PRO A 144 -3.20 -7.57 0.23
CA PRO A 144 -4.45 -7.03 0.76
C PRO A 144 -4.74 -5.58 0.35
N HIS A 145 -3.72 -4.87 -0.12
CA HIS A 145 -3.80 -3.43 -0.39
C HIS A 145 -3.89 -3.10 -1.89
N PHE A 146 -3.74 -4.10 -2.76
CA PHE A 146 -3.73 -3.87 -4.20
C PHE A 146 -4.78 -4.70 -4.92
N ALA A 147 -5.37 -4.10 -5.96
CA ALA A 147 -6.07 -4.83 -7.00
C ALA A 147 -5.17 -4.90 -8.23
N ILE A 148 -4.89 -6.11 -8.70
CA ILE A 148 -4.12 -6.33 -9.92
C ILE A 148 -5.08 -6.42 -11.10
N LEU A 149 -4.84 -5.59 -12.11
CA LEU A 149 -5.62 -5.52 -13.33
C LEU A 149 -4.72 -5.95 -14.48
N ASN A 150 -5.19 -6.85 -15.31
CA ASN A 150 -4.47 -7.21 -16.53
C ASN A 150 -5.08 -6.51 -17.76
N ARG A 151 -4.33 -6.43 -18.84
CA ARG A 151 -4.72 -5.73 -20.07
C ARG A 151 -6.05 -6.25 -20.66
N ALA A 152 -6.38 -7.51 -20.45
CA ALA A 152 -7.64 -8.12 -20.91
C ALA A 152 -8.87 -7.56 -20.19
N SER A 153 -8.69 -6.91 -19.04
CA SER A 153 -9.76 -6.32 -18.23
C SER A 153 -9.97 -4.83 -18.47
N GLN A 154 -9.17 -4.19 -19.32
CA GLN A 154 -9.33 -2.77 -19.61
C GLN A 154 -10.41 -2.52 -20.67
N PRO A 155 -11.30 -1.52 -20.49
CA PRO A 155 -12.20 -1.09 -21.54
C PRO A 155 -11.39 -0.54 -22.72
N VAL A 156 -11.70 -0.99 -23.92
CA VAL A 156 -11.14 -0.45 -25.16
C VAL A 156 -11.70 0.96 -25.35
N GLY A 157 -10.91 1.98 -25.02
CA GLY A 157 -11.32 3.37 -25.21
C GLY A 157 -10.34 4.35 -24.58
N GLY A 158 -9.30 4.68 -25.31
CA GLY A 158 -8.35 5.74 -24.99
C GLY A 158 -7.04 5.51 -25.75
N ASP A 159 -6.73 6.42 -26.65
CA ASP A 159 -5.53 6.39 -27.48
C ASP A 159 -4.29 6.14 -26.60
N ALA A 160 -3.64 5.03 -26.87
CA ALA A 160 -2.36 4.70 -26.25
C ALA A 160 -1.34 5.78 -26.63
N VAL A 161 -1.11 6.72 -25.75
CA VAL A 161 0.08 7.56 -25.81
C VAL A 161 1.26 6.63 -25.58
N ASN A 162 1.97 6.33 -26.63
CA ASN A 162 3.15 5.49 -26.67
C ASN A 162 4.27 6.25 -25.92
N CYS A 163 4.28 6.18 -24.61
CA CYS A 163 5.43 6.63 -23.83
C CYS A 163 6.51 5.55 -23.94
N ALA A 164 7.46 5.78 -24.82
CA ALA A 164 8.67 4.99 -24.88
C ALA A 164 9.37 5.03 -23.50
N PRO A 165 9.80 3.90 -22.95
CA PRO A 165 10.51 3.88 -21.68
C PRO A 165 11.91 4.46 -21.86
N THR A 166 12.07 5.73 -21.58
CA THR A 166 13.40 6.32 -21.41
C THR A 166 13.80 6.19 -19.96
N GLY A 167 14.60 5.19 -19.66
CA GLY A 167 15.51 5.19 -18.53
C GLY A 167 15.05 4.46 -17.28
N GLY A 168 15.53 3.24 -17.11
CA GLY A 168 16.01 2.74 -15.83
C GLY A 168 14.98 2.31 -14.81
N CYS A 169 14.34 1.15 -15.03
CA CYS A 169 13.96 0.26 -13.94
C CYS A 169 15.11 -0.72 -13.69
N CYS A 170 15.99 -0.43 -12.76
CA CYS A 170 16.86 -1.36 -12.05
C CYS A 170 17.31 -0.74 -10.75
#